data_8ca8401760a60ad59e9e3060051a3d23
#
_entry.id   8ca8401760a60ad59e9e3060051a3d23
#
_cell.length_a   1.000
_cell.length_b   1.000
_cell.length_c   1.000
_cell.angle_alpha   90.00
_cell.angle_beta   90.00
_cell.angle_gamma   90.00
#
_symmetry.space_group_name_H-M   'P 1'
#
loop_
_entity.id
_entity.type
_entity.pdbx_description
1 polymer ?
#
loop_
_entity_poly.entity_id
_entity_poly.type
_entity_poly.pdbx_seq_one_letter_code
_entity_poly.pdbx_strand_id
1 'polypeptide(L)'
;LTDCWIMHWNNNTMYNSYYSGTLDATMNPLLSYSNDNVWQAVRAGWKLISHLPTVPGLTDEQKASMKAQAQCLIAARYFDLFAVYGGLPIVDHPYNGTEGDYTLPRASVDSTVNFMVDLLDSAIQSKSLRWAYDGNTVETDSTNNIGRWTEAGAMALKAKILTFAASPLFNSDQGYYGGTSDAERQ
;
A
#
# COMPACT_ATOMS: atom_id res chain seq x y z
N LEU A 1 1.08 14.73 9.60
CA LEU A 1 1.62 16.00 10.03
C LEU A 1 0.92 17.11 9.26
N THR A 2 0.37 18.08 9.95
CA THR A 2 -0.27 19.26 9.37
C THR A 2 0.08 20.47 10.25
N ASP A 3 0.02 21.65 9.70
CA ASP A 3 0.14 22.93 10.42
C ASP A 3 -1.04 23.21 11.36
N CYS A 4 -2.10 22.43 11.23
CA CYS A 4 -3.33 22.57 12.06
C CYS A 4 -3.27 21.80 13.39
N TRP A 5 -2.24 21.02 13.66
CA TRP A 5 -2.13 20.15 14.83
C TRP A 5 -0.84 20.35 15.58
N ILE A 6 -0.93 20.72 16.85
CA ILE A 6 0.19 20.75 17.80
C ILE A 6 0.00 19.60 18.78
N MET A 7 1.00 18.73 18.85
CA MET A 7 1.01 17.63 19.80
C MET A 7 1.45 18.16 21.19
N HIS A 8 0.68 17.88 22.20
CA HIS A 8 0.97 18.36 23.55
C HIS A 8 2.08 17.56 24.28
N TRP A 9 2.51 16.42 23.73
CA TRP A 9 3.61 15.61 24.26
C TRP A 9 4.94 15.93 23.60
N ASN A 10 5.89 16.46 24.39
CA ASN A 10 7.21 16.87 23.91
C ASN A 10 8.20 15.72 23.63
N ASN A 11 7.81 14.46 23.81
CA ASN A 11 8.73 13.33 23.67
C ASN A 11 8.67 12.63 22.29
N ASN A 12 7.95 13.18 21.32
CA ASN A 12 7.90 12.59 20.01
C ASN A 12 8.99 13.19 19.12
N THR A 13 10.02 12.41 18.82
CA THR A 13 11.15 12.80 17.96
C THR A 13 10.70 13.33 16.60
N MET A 14 9.67 12.71 16.02
CA MET A 14 9.12 13.13 14.74
C MET A 14 8.49 14.52 14.79
N TYR A 15 7.74 14.81 15.85
CA TYR A 15 7.16 16.12 16.09
C TYR A 15 8.25 17.17 16.25
N ASN A 16 9.21 16.91 17.14
CA ASN A 16 10.28 17.85 17.44
C ASN A 16 11.14 18.15 16.20
N SER A 17 11.51 17.15 15.42
CA SER A 17 12.34 17.31 14.24
C SER A 17 11.60 18.05 13.11
N TYR A 18 10.30 17.79 12.94
CA TYR A 18 9.51 18.42 11.89
C TYR A 18 9.22 19.89 12.18
N TYR A 19 8.74 20.20 13.39
CA TYR A 19 8.36 21.58 13.74
C TYR A 19 9.54 22.47 14.14
N SER A 20 10.63 21.88 14.61
CA SER A 20 11.86 22.66 14.88
C SER A 20 12.69 22.95 13.63
N GLY A 21 12.31 22.37 12.48
CA GLY A 21 13.07 22.51 11.24
C GLY A 21 14.41 21.76 11.23
N THR A 22 14.60 20.81 12.15
CA THR A 22 15.82 20.00 12.23
C THR A 22 15.75 18.69 11.45
N LEU A 23 14.64 18.46 10.73
CA LEU A 23 14.49 17.29 9.86
C LEU A 23 15.45 17.38 8.68
N ASP A 24 16.29 16.39 8.52
CA ASP A 24 17.21 16.25 7.39
C ASP A 24 17.11 14.88 6.72
N ALA A 25 17.81 14.68 5.61
CA ALA A 25 17.78 13.44 4.84
C ALA A 25 18.39 12.23 5.56
N THR A 26 19.11 12.43 6.66
CA THR A 26 19.69 11.36 7.48
C THR A 26 18.73 10.86 8.55
N MET A 27 17.69 11.65 8.85
CA MET A 27 16.66 11.30 9.81
C MET A 27 15.54 10.52 9.12
N ASN A 28 15.12 9.42 9.71
CA ASN A 28 13.90 8.73 9.30
C ASN A 28 12.87 8.73 10.45
N PRO A 29 12.13 9.83 10.65
CA PRO A 29 11.14 9.91 11.72
C PRO A 29 9.94 8.99 11.49
N LEU A 30 9.82 8.43 10.27
CA LEU A 30 8.79 7.46 9.87
C LEU A 30 9.31 6.02 9.90
N LEU A 31 10.42 5.76 10.59
CA LEU A 31 11.09 4.45 10.60
C LEU A 31 10.13 3.30 10.96
N SER A 32 9.21 3.52 11.90
CA SER A 32 8.19 2.55 12.28
C SER A 32 7.16 2.28 11.18
N TYR A 33 6.98 3.22 10.25
CA TYR A 33 6.11 3.06 9.07
C TYR A 33 6.83 2.41 7.89
N SER A 34 8.14 2.63 7.77
CA SER A 34 8.87 2.34 6.55
C SER A 34 9.67 1.04 6.58
N ASN A 35 9.99 0.49 7.75
CA ASN A 35 10.87 -0.67 7.81
C ASN A 35 10.11 -2.00 7.93
N ASP A 36 10.05 -2.52 9.14
CA ASP A 36 9.65 -3.92 9.31
C ASP A 36 8.16 -4.16 9.12
N ASN A 37 7.32 -3.21 9.56
CA ASN A 37 5.88 -3.44 9.62
C ASN A 37 5.22 -3.46 8.23
N VAL A 38 5.70 -2.65 7.28
CA VAL A 38 5.13 -2.64 5.93
C VAL A 38 5.49 -3.92 5.20
N TRP A 39 6.77 -4.30 5.19
CA TRP A 39 7.21 -5.52 4.51
C TRP A 39 6.67 -6.79 5.17
N GLN A 40 6.49 -6.78 6.49
CA GLN A 40 5.80 -7.87 7.19
C GLN A 40 4.33 -7.98 6.74
N ALA A 41 3.63 -6.86 6.59
CA ALA A 41 2.26 -6.85 6.11
C ALA A 41 2.15 -7.32 4.65
N VAL A 42 3.06 -6.87 3.77
CA VAL A 42 3.15 -7.34 2.37
C VAL A 42 3.39 -8.84 2.32
N ARG A 43 4.36 -9.34 3.09
CA ARG A 43 4.65 -10.77 3.19
C ARG A 43 3.45 -11.56 3.71
N ALA A 44 2.76 -11.06 4.73
CA ALA A 44 1.56 -11.71 5.28
C ALA A 44 0.43 -11.78 4.23
N GLY A 45 0.23 -10.70 3.46
CA GLY A 45 -0.73 -10.67 2.36
C GLY A 45 -0.42 -11.72 1.30
N TRP A 46 0.82 -11.82 0.84
CA TRP A 46 1.23 -12.83 -0.14
C TRP A 46 1.16 -14.26 0.42
N LYS A 47 1.54 -14.46 1.68
CA LYS A 47 1.36 -15.76 2.35
C LYS A 47 -0.10 -16.18 2.40
N LEU A 48 -1.00 -15.27 2.74
CA LEU A 48 -2.43 -15.54 2.71
C LEU A 48 -2.85 -15.98 1.30
N ILE A 49 -2.55 -15.17 0.28
CA ILE A 49 -2.92 -15.46 -1.11
C ILE A 49 -2.41 -16.83 -1.56
N SER A 50 -1.15 -17.16 -1.25
CA SER A 50 -0.55 -18.43 -1.67
C SER A 50 -1.16 -19.66 -0.98
N HIS A 51 -1.68 -19.52 0.24
CA HIS A 51 -2.25 -20.64 0.99
C HIS A 51 -3.76 -20.80 0.78
N LEU A 52 -4.48 -19.75 0.36
CA LEU A 52 -5.94 -19.79 0.18
C LEU A 52 -6.45 -20.99 -0.62
N PRO A 53 -5.81 -21.43 -1.72
CA PRO A 53 -6.29 -22.58 -2.49
C PRO A 53 -6.38 -23.87 -1.66
N THR A 54 -5.48 -24.05 -0.70
CA THR A 54 -5.35 -25.27 0.10
C THR A 54 -6.11 -25.25 1.42
N VAL A 55 -6.70 -24.09 1.80
CA VAL A 55 -7.45 -23.97 3.06
C VAL A 55 -8.75 -24.75 2.97
N PRO A 56 -9.00 -25.73 3.84
CA PRO A 56 -10.25 -26.47 3.85
C PRO A 56 -11.38 -25.66 4.48
N GLY A 57 -12.63 -25.98 4.12
CA GLY A 57 -13.82 -25.41 4.75
C GLY A 57 -14.20 -23.99 4.30
N LEU A 58 -13.44 -23.36 3.40
CA LEU A 58 -13.81 -22.08 2.79
C LEU A 58 -14.45 -22.31 1.43
N THR A 59 -15.52 -21.54 1.13
CA THR A 59 -16.09 -21.50 -0.21
C THR A 59 -15.20 -20.72 -1.17
N ASP A 60 -15.39 -20.89 -2.48
CA ASP A 60 -14.61 -20.17 -3.49
C ASP A 60 -14.87 -18.65 -3.41
N GLU A 61 -16.09 -18.24 -3.07
CA GLU A 61 -16.43 -16.81 -2.85
C GLU A 61 -15.68 -16.26 -1.64
N GLN A 62 -15.59 -17.01 -0.54
CA GLN A 62 -14.83 -16.59 0.63
C GLN A 62 -13.34 -16.47 0.32
N LYS A 63 -12.77 -17.45 -0.40
CA LYS A 63 -11.37 -17.39 -0.85
C LYS A 63 -11.11 -16.20 -1.76
N ALA A 64 -12.00 -15.93 -2.72
CA ALA A 64 -11.90 -14.79 -3.62
C ALA A 64 -11.98 -13.46 -2.86
N SER A 65 -12.91 -13.32 -1.91
CA SER A 65 -13.03 -12.14 -1.08
C SER A 65 -11.76 -11.91 -0.22
N MET A 66 -11.24 -12.95 0.41
CA MET A 66 -10.01 -12.85 1.21
C MET A 66 -8.79 -12.49 0.35
N LYS A 67 -8.70 -13.03 -0.88
CA LYS A 67 -7.66 -12.65 -1.84
C LYS A 67 -7.75 -11.17 -2.20
N ALA A 68 -8.94 -10.69 -2.55
CA ALA A 68 -9.17 -9.29 -2.90
C ALA A 68 -8.85 -8.34 -1.73
N GLN A 69 -9.21 -8.71 -0.50
CA GLN A 69 -8.83 -7.98 0.72
C GLN A 69 -7.31 -7.88 0.87
N ALA A 70 -6.60 -8.99 0.67
CA ALA A 70 -5.14 -9.02 0.76
C ALA A 70 -4.47 -8.18 -0.32
N GLN A 71 -4.98 -8.21 -1.56
CA GLN A 71 -4.48 -7.37 -2.66
C GLN A 71 -4.63 -5.88 -2.34
N CYS A 72 -5.78 -5.46 -1.84
CA CYS A 72 -5.99 -4.07 -1.40
C CYS A 72 -5.04 -3.68 -0.26
N LEU A 73 -4.82 -4.58 0.72
CA LEU A 73 -3.89 -4.35 1.81
C LEU A 73 -2.45 -4.16 1.30
N ILE A 74 -1.99 -5.04 0.41
CA ILE A 74 -0.64 -4.94 -0.17
C ILE A 74 -0.49 -3.60 -0.91
N ALA A 75 -1.44 -3.25 -1.77
CA ALA A 75 -1.41 -1.98 -2.50
C ALA A 75 -1.39 -0.76 -1.57
N ALA A 76 -2.18 -0.77 -0.49
CA ALA A 76 -2.20 0.31 0.49
C ALA A 76 -0.85 0.45 1.21
N ARG A 77 -0.24 -0.67 1.62
CA ARG A 77 1.07 -0.65 2.29
C ARG A 77 2.19 -0.21 1.35
N TYR A 78 2.13 -0.59 0.08
CA TYR A 78 3.03 -0.06 -0.93
C TYR A 78 2.87 1.44 -1.11
N PHE A 79 1.64 1.94 -1.12
CA PHE A 79 1.38 3.38 -1.25
C PHE A 79 1.95 4.19 -0.08
N ASP A 80 1.90 3.66 1.15
CA ASP A 80 2.50 4.32 2.31
C ASP A 80 4.01 4.55 2.12
N LEU A 81 4.72 3.56 1.56
CA LEU A 81 6.15 3.70 1.26
C LEU A 81 6.39 4.54 -0.01
N PHE A 82 5.59 4.32 -1.04
CA PHE A 82 5.69 5.06 -2.31
C PHE A 82 5.59 6.57 -2.11
N ALA A 83 4.69 7.02 -1.24
CA ALA A 83 4.50 8.43 -0.94
C ALA A 83 5.76 9.10 -0.33
N VAL A 84 6.65 8.31 0.27
CA VAL A 84 7.88 8.81 0.92
C VAL A 84 9.12 8.56 0.07
N TYR A 85 9.19 7.40 -0.59
CA TYR A 85 10.43 6.94 -1.24
C TYR A 85 10.36 6.92 -2.78
N GLY A 86 9.18 7.09 -3.38
CA GLY A 86 8.99 6.91 -4.81
C GLY A 86 9.06 5.43 -5.22
N GLY A 87 9.80 5.08 -6.26
CA GLY A 87 9.93 3.69 -6.72
C GLY A 87 10.43 2.73 -5.63
N LEU A 88 9.92 1.51 -5.60
CA LEU A 88 10.16 0.51 -4.56
C LEU A 88 10.53 -0.85 -5.18
N PRO A 89 11.26 -1.72 -4.46
CA PRO A 89 11.39 -3.12 -4.86
C PRO A 89 10.02 -3.78 -4.96
N ILE A 90 9.79 -4.55 -6.03
CA ILE A 90 8.53 -5.25 -6.24
C ILE A 90 8.62 -6.65 -5.65
N VAL A 91 7.78 -6.90 -4.63
CA VAL A 91 7.60 -8.21 -4.01
C VAL A 91 6.24 -8.73 -4.44
N ASP A 92 6.21 -9.70 -5.33
CA ASP A 92 5.01 -10.27 -5.95
C ASP A 92 4.64 -11.67 -5.44
N HIS A 93 5.41 -12.21 -4.53
CA HIS A 93 5.21 -13.52 -3.91
C HIS A 93 5.78 -13.59 -2.47
N PRO A 94 5.40 -14.58 -1.66
CA PRO A 94 6.00 -14.77 -0.34
C PRO A 94 7.36 -15.45 -0.47
N TYR A 95 8.41 -14.87 0.09
CA TYR A 95 9.70 -15.54 0.24
C TYR A 95 9.63 -16.62 1.33
N ASN A 96 10.15 -17.80 1.03
CA ASN A 96 10.11 -18.99 1.90
C ASN A 96 11.40 -19.24 2.67
N GLY A 97 12.45 -18.46 2.40
CA GLY A 97 13.75 -18.61 3.05
C GLY A 97 14.68 -19.62 2.38
N THR A 98 14.28 -20.15 1.22
CA THR A 98 15.07 -21.12 0.43
C THR A 98 15.52 -20.55 -0.91
N GLU A 99 15.11 -19.36 -1.25
CA GLU A 99 15.53 -18.64 -2.45
C GLU A 99 17.01 -18.26 -2.31
N GLY A 100 17.77 -18.43 -3.38
CA GLY A 100 19.23 -18.18 -3.34
C GLY A 100 19.63 -16.71 -3.29
N ASP A 101 18.73 -15.80 -3.69
CA ASP A 101 18.97 -14.35 -3.71
C ASP A 101 17.74 -13.59 -3.22
N TYR A 102 17.97 -12.70 -2.27
CA TYR A 102 16.97 -11.79 -1.72
C TYR A 102 17.21 -10.33 -2.10
N THR A 103 18.17 -10.09 -2.99
CA THR A 103 18.54 -8.75 -3.44
C THR A 103 17.58 -8.29 -4.51
N LEU A 104 16.57 -7.53 -4.15
CA LEU A 104 15.64 -6.93 -5.10
C LEU A 104 16.10 -5.52 -5.46
N PRO A 105 16.29 -5.22 -6.75
CA PRO A 105 16.58 -3.86 -7.20
C PRO A 105 15.36 -2.96 -6.97
N ARG A 106 15.61 -1.68 -6.79
CA ARG A 106 14.56 -0.67 -6.76
C ARG A 106 13.92 -0.56 -8.13
N ALA A 107 12.61 -0.71 -8.22
CA ALA A 107 11.87 -0.50 -9.45
C ALA A 107 11.64 1.00 -9.73
N SER A 108 11.26 1.32 -10.95
CA SER A 108 10.87 2.69 -11.33
C SER A 108 9.59 3.12 -10.61
N VAL A 109 9.34 4.43 -10.62
CA VAL A 109 8.06 5.01 -10.16
C VAL A 109 6.89 4.37 -10.91
N ASP A 110 6.97 4.31 -12.24
CA ASP A 110 5.90 3.76 -13.07
C ASP A 110 5.64 2.28 -12.79
N SER A 111 6.71 1.47 -12.69
CA SER A 111 6.56 0.06 -12.34
C SER A 111 5.92 -0.14 -10.96
N THR A 112 6.25 0.70 -9.99
CA THR A 112 5.65 0.64 -8.65
C THR A 112 4.18 1.05 -8.67
N VAL A 113 3.84 2.10 -9.42
CA VAL A 113 2.44 2.55 -9.60
C VAL A 113 1.62 1.46 -10.30
N ASN A 114 2.13 0.92 -11.41
CA ASN A 114 1.45 -0.15 -12.14
C ASN A 114 1.21 -1.37 -11.25
N PHE A 115 2.19 -1.78 -10.47
CA PHE A 115 2.04 -2.89 -9.54
C PHE A 115 0.90 -2.67 -8.53
N MET A 116 0.81 -1.47 -7.93
CA MET A 116 -0.29 -1.15 -7.01
C MET A 116 -1.64 -1.12 -7.71
N VAL A 117 -1.69 -0.55 -8.93
CA VAL A 117 -2.91 -0.45 -9.74
C VAL A 117 -3.38 -1.84 -10.17
N ASP A 118 -2.49 -2.71 -10.62
CA ASP A 118 -2.81 -4.08 -11.05
C ASP A 118 -3.41 -4.91 -9.90
N LEU A 119 -2.87 -4.77 -8.69
CA LEU A 119 -3.44 -5.40 -7.49
C LEU A 119 -4.86 -4.93 -7.21
N LEU A 120 -5.10 -3.61 -7.28
CA LEU A 120 -6.43 -3.04 -7.05
C LEU A 120 -7.40 -3.40 -8.18
N ASP A 121 -6.95 -3.39 -9.43
CA ASP A 121 -7.78 -3.80 -10.56
C ASP A 121 -8.17 -5.26 -10.48
N SER A 122 -7.24 -6.13 -10.12
CA SER A 122 -7.55 -7.55 -9.88
C SER A 122 -8.58 -7.72 -8.76
N ALA A 123 -8.46 -6.97 -7.66
CA ALA A 123 -9.42 -7.01 -6.56
C ALA A 123 -10.81 -6.50 -6.98
N ILE A 124 -10.89 -5.39 -7.71
CA ILE A 124 -12.15 -4.78 -8.19
C ILE A 124 -12.82 -5.69 -9.23
N GLN A 125 -12.06 -6.17 -10.21
CA GLN A 125 -12.58 -7.03 -11.30
C GLN A 125 -13.06 -8.38 -10.80
N SER A 126 -12.54 -8.88 -9.69
CA SER A 126 -12.98 -10.13 -9.07
C SER A 126 -14.45 -10.10 -8.64
N LYS A 127 -15.02 -8.90 -8.43
CA LYS A 127 -16.37 -8.68 -7.89
C LYS A 127 -16.62 -9.38 -6.55
N SER A 128 -15.55 -9.66 -5.82
CA SER A 128 -15.58 -10.36 -4.54
C SER A 128 -15.56 -9.43 -3.33
N LEU A 129 -15.36 -8.13 -3.57
CA LEU A 129 -15.51 -7.08 -2.56
C LEU A 129 -16.94 -6.55 -2.58
N ARG A 130 -17.50 -6.32 -1.39
CA ARG A 130 -18.78 -5.59 -1.28
C ARG A 130 -18.56 -4.11 -1.59
N TRP A 131 -19.60 -3.47 -2.12
CA TRP A 131 -19.54 -2.03 -2.36
C TRP A 131 -19.32 -1.24 -1.07
N ALA A 132 -20.07 -1.59 -0.02
CA ALA A 132 -19.98 -0.99 1.31
C ALA A 132 -20.40 -1.98 2.39
N TYR A 133 -19.97 -1.73 3.62
CA TYR A 133 -20.46 -2.39 4.83
C TYR A 133 -21.26 -1.34 5.63
N ASP A 134 -22.53 -1.24 5.36
CA ASP A 134 -23.39 -0.15 5.85
C ASP A 134 -24.18 -0.51 7.14
N GLY A 135 -24.03 -1.69 7.66
CA GLY A 135 -24.75 -2.15 8.86
C GLY A 135 -26.25 -2.41 8.66
N ASN A 136 -26.81 -2.07 7.49
CA ASN A 136 -28.23 -2.22 7.18
C ASN A 136 -28.53 -3.47 6.35
N THR A 137 -27.53 -4.15 5.84
CA THR A 137 -27.73 -5.42 5.15
C THR A 137 -28.00 -6.54 6.15
N VAL A 138 -29.02 -7.34 5.86
CA VAL A 138 -29.56 -8.44 6.68
C VAL A 138 -28.53 -9.55 6.99
N GLU A 139 -27.34 -9.43 6.49
CA GLU A 139 -26.25 -10.33 6.88
C GLU A 139 -25.76 -9.96 8.27
N THR A 140 -25.98 -10.84 9.19
CA THR A 140 -25.72 -10.81 10.62
C THR A 140 -24.28 -10.50 11.03
N ASP A 141 -23.41 -10.07 10.11
CA ASP A 141 -21.97 -9.91 10.29
C ASP A 141 -21.47 -8.49 9.98
N SER A 142 -22.37 -7.53 9.86
CA SER A 142 -22.03 -6.14 9.48
C SER A 142 -21.08 -5.47 10.48
N THR A 143 -21.26 -5.74 11.77
CA THR A 143 -20.41 -5.17 12.82
C THR A 143 -18.98 -5.71 12.82
N ASN A 144 -18.79 -6.97 12.41
CA ASN A 144 -17.47 -7.60 12.33
C ASN A 144 -16.72 -7.26 11.04
N ASN A 145 -17.39 -6.65 10.06
CA ASN A 145 -16.81 -6.31 8.76
C ASN A 145 -16.49 -4.83 8.60
N ILE A 146 -16.85 -3.99 9.56
CA ILE A 146 -16.49 -2.57 9.57
C ILE A 146 -14.95 -2.44 9.58
N GLY A 147 -14.42 -1.64 8.65
CA GLY A 147 -12.97 -1.46 8.50
C GLY A 147 -12.31 -2.41 7.49
N ARG A 148 -13.02 -3.38 6.94
CA ARG A 148 -12.52 -4.18 5.82
C ARG A 148 -12.55 -3.39 4.52
N TRP A 149 -11.72 -3.79 3.57
CA TRP A 149 -11.72 -3.20 2.23
C TRP A 149 -13.04 -3.44 1.52
N THR A 150 -13.57 -2.37 0.93
CA THR A 150 -14.75 -2.39 0.06
C THR A 150 -14.35 -2.12 -1.38
N GLU A 151 -15.23 -2.43 -2.34
CA GLU A 151 -15.00 -2.09 -3.75
C GLU A 151 -14.83 -0.57 -3.91
N ALA A 152 -15.68 0.21 -3.25
CA ALA A 152 -15.57 1.68 -3.22
C ALA A 152 -14.23 2.15 -2.63
N GLY A 153 -13.78 1.52 -1.53
CA GLY A 153 -12.49 1.82 -0.90
C GLY A 153 -11.30 1.49 -1.81
N ALA A 154 -11.34 0.37 -2.52
CA ALA A 154 -10.32 -0.01 -3.49
C ALA A 154 -10.25 0.98 -4.67
N MET A 155 -11.40 1.40 -5.20
CA MET A 155 -11.48 2.44 -6.25
C MET A 155 -10.95 3.79 -5.77
N ALA A 156 -11.29 4.19 -4.54
CA ALA A 156 -10.80 5.43 -3.95
C ALA A 156 -9.27 5.40 -3.75
N LEU A 157 -8.71 4.28 -3.29
CA LEU A 157 -7.26 4.12 -3.16
C LEU A 157 -6.58 4.17 -4.54
N LYS A 158 -7.13 3.49 -5.56
CA LYS A 158 -6.63 3.58 -6.94
C LYS A 158 -6.60 5.02 -7.44
N ALA A 159 -7.69 5.75 -7.27
CA ALA A 159 -7.76 7.16 -7.65
C ALA A 159 -6.70 8.01 -6.91
N LYS A 160 -6.52 7.77 -5.62
CA LYS A 160 -5.50 8.44 -4.80
C LYS A 160 -4.08 8.17 -5.31
N ILE A 161 -3.74 6.91 -5.61
CA ILE A 161 -2.45 6.51 -6.15
C ILE A 161 -2.18 7.22 -7.47
N LEU A 162 -3.13 7.17 -8.41
CA LEU A 162 -2.99 7.78 -9.74
C LEU A 162 -2.88 9.31 -9.65
N THR A 163 -3.68 9.95 -8.80
CA THR A 163 -3.62 11.40 -8.58
C THR A 163 -2.27 11.80 -7.98
N PHE A 164 -1.76 11.03 -7.03
CA PHE A 164 -0.46 11.30 -6.43
C PHE A 164 0.68 11.11 -7.43
N ALA A 165 0.64 10.04 -8.24
CA ALA A 165 1.60 9.78 -9.30
C ALA A 165 1.57 10.85 -10.42
N ALA A 166 0.39 11.42 -10.70
CA ALA A 166 0.22 12.50 -11.66
C ALA A 166 0.69 13.87 -11.14
N SER A 167 1.09 13.97 -9.88
CA SER A 167 1.51 15.24 -9.28
C SER A 167 2.80 15.80 -9.90
N PRO A 168 3.07 17.11 -9.80
CA PRO A 168 4.32 17.72 -10.26
C PRO A 168 5.57 17.11 -9.61
N LEU A 169 5.44 16.45 -8.46
CA LEU A 169 6.53 15.74 -7.78
C LEU A 169 7.21 14.71 -8.68
N PHE A 170 6.43 14.01 -9.49
CA PHE A 170 6.92 12.98 -10.43
C PHE A 170 6.94 13.46 -11.89
N ASN A 171 6.21 14.52 -12.20
CA ASN A 171 5.98 15.00 -13.57
C ASN A 171 6.48 16.43 -13.80
N SER A 172 7.49 16.88 -13.06
CA SER A 172 8.16 18.16 -13.29
C SER A 172 9.43 17.95 -14.11
N ASP A 173 9.84 18.99 -14.85
CA ASP A 173 11.08 19.00 -15.63
C ASP A 173 12.35 18.79 -14.76
N GLN A 174 12.24 18.92 -13.46
CA GLN A 174 13.36 18.81 -12.52
C GLN A 174 13.55 17.40 -11.94
N GLY A 175 12.64 16.45 -12.18
CA GLY A 175 12.80 15.04 -11.84
C GLY A 175 13.24 14.76 -10.40
N TYR A 176 12.42 15.08 -9.40
CA TYR A 176 12.79 14.92 -7.98
C TYR A 176 13.09 13.48 -7.56
N TYR A 177 12.56 12.50 -8.26
CA TYR A 177 12.77 11.07 -7.97
C TYR A 177 13.38 10.34 -9.17
N GLY A 178 14.72 10.39 -9.25
CA GLY A 178 15.46 9.48 -10.11
C GLY A 178 15.46 9.79 -11.59
N GLY A 179 15.12 11.03 -11.99
CA GLY A 179 15.36 11.52 -13.35
C GLY A 179 14.84 10.61 -14.46
N THR A 180 13.60 10.13 -14.32
CA THR A 180 12.92 9.53 -15.46
C THR A 180 12.79 10.59 -16.53
N SER A 181 13.41 10.36 -17.68
CA SER A 181 13.29 11.24 -18.85
C SER A 181 11.83 11.24 -19.32
N ASP A 182 11.37 12.31 -19.96
CA ASP A 182 10.02 12.37 -20.55
C ASP A 182 9.71 11.19 -21.48
N ALA A 183 10.75 10.55 -22.04
CA ALA A 183 10.64 9.34 -22.86
C ALA A 183 10.21 8.08 -22.09
N GLU A 184 10.35 8.04 -20.76
CA GLU A 184 9.91 6.92 -19.92
C GLU A 184 8.52 7.16 -19.30
N ARG A 185 7.92 8.34 -19.54
CA ARG A 185 6.61 8.75 -19.04
C ARG A 185 5.50 8.71 -20.06
N GLN A 186 5.84 8.52 -21.36
CA GLN A 186 4.91 8.36 -22.46
C GLN A 186 4.63 6.87 -22.72
#